data_e4a76f7e500b24c1e3fe70131b5fc0cf
#
_entry.id   e4a76f7e500b24c1e3fe70131b5fc0cf
#
_cell.length_a   1.000
_cell.length_b   1.000
_cell.length_c   1.000
_cell.angle_alpha   90.00
_cell.angle_beta   90.00
_cell.angle_gamma   90.00
#
_symmetry.space_group_name_H-M   'P 1'
#
loop_
_entity.id
_entity.type
_entity.pdbx_description
1 polymer ?
#
loop_
_entity_poly.entity_id
_entity_poly.type
_entity_poly.pdbx_seq_one_letter_code
_entity_poly.pdbx_strand_id
1 'polypeptide(L)'
;MERLCVFTATYNRAYCIKDLYASLTNQTNGDFYWLVVDDGSTDDTSELISELQAQGKIRIEYLRQENGGKQRAHNTGVDACASPLFFCVDSDDTLTPNAIELILNRWDAVGDDARIAGIVGLDGATSTKPIGNSMPRDNYTTTLWDLQYNEHHIGDVALIYRTSILKDYPFHVHPDEKFIAETYVYNQIDQSYLLNVLDEILIVC
;
A
#
# COMPACT_ATOMS: atom_id res chain seq x y z
N MET A 1 13.50 -5.36 13.08
CA MET A 1 12.31 -4.54 12.75
C MET A 1 12.15 -4.64 11.25
N GLU A 2 11.01 -5.09 10.80
CA GLU A 2 10.71 -5.29 9.38
C GLU A 2 10.75 -3.95 8.65
N ARG A 3 11.30 -3.97 7.43
CA ARG A 3 11.51 -2.75 6.65
C ARG A 3 10.26 -2.22 5.95
N LEU A 4 9.27 -3.10 5.73
CA LEU A 4 8.03 -2.76 5.03
C LEU A 4 6.81 -3.11 5.87
N CYS A 5 5.88 -2.17 5.99
CA CYS A 5 4.53 -2.40 6.46
C CYS A 5 3.61 -2.55 5.25
N VAL A 6 3.03 -3.73 5.05
CA VAL A 6 1.88 -3.89 4.15
C VAL A 6 0.66 -3.52 4.97
N PHE A 7 -0.06 -2.49 4.54
CA PHE A 7 -1.23 -1.96 5.23
C PHE A 7 -2.51 -2.28 4.45
N THR A 8 -3.55 -2.65 5.18
CA THR A 8 -4.88 -2.88 4.61
C THR A 8 -5.93 -2.26 5.51
N ALA A 9 -6.74 -1.35 4.95
CA ALA A 9 -8.00 -0.94 5.56
C ALA A 9 -9.08 -1.96 5.18
N THR A 10 -9.91 -2.38 6.16
CA THR A 10 -10.97 -3.36 5.90
C THR A 10 -12.27 -2.96 6.58
N TYR A 11 -13.40 -3.27 5.93
CA TYR A 11 -14.75 -3.11 6.49
C TYR A 11 -15.69 -4.14 5.87
N ASN A 12 -16.13 -5.13 6.68
CA ASN A 12 -17.00 -6.23 6.24
C ASN A 12 -16.43 -7.01 5.03
N ARG A 13 -15.17 -7.44 5.11
CA ARG A 13 -14.42 -8.09 4.02
C ARG A 13 -13.93 -9.51 4.36
N ALA A 14 -14.56 -10.17 5.34
CA ALA A 14 -14.21 -11.56 5.69
C ALA A 14 -14.24 -12.53 4.50
N TYR A 15 -15.04 -12.23 3.48
CA TYR A 15 -15.21 -13.07 2.30
C TYR A 15 -14.02 -13.06 1.32
N CYS A 16 -13.19 -12.00 1.30
CA CYS A 16 -12.10 -11.85 0.32
C CYS A 16 -10.70 -11.73 0.96
N ILE A 17 -10.57 -11.23 2.17
CA ILE A 17 -9.27 -10.90 2.80
C ILE A 17 -8.33 -12.13 2.94
N LYS A 18 -8.84 -13.35 2.84
CA LYS A 18 -8.05 -14.60 2.84
C LYS A 18 -7.14 -14.73 1.62
N ASP A 19 -7.54 -14.19 0.48
CA ASP A 19 -6.75 -14.26 -0.75
C ASP A 19 -5.52 -13.35 -0.64
N LEU A 20 -5.70 -12.14 -0.07
CA LEU A 20 -4.58 -11.28 0.27
C LEU A 20 -3.62 -11.97 1.25
N TYR A 21 -4.13 -12.55 2.36
CA TYR A 21 -3.28 -13.28 3.30
C TYR A 21 -2.50 -14.41 2.63
N ALA A 22 -3.14 -15.18 1.74
CA ALA A 22 -2.47 -16.26 1.00
C ALA A 22 -1.33 -15.71 0.15
N SER A 23 -1.52 -14.57 -0.54
CA SER A 23 -0.47 -13.93 -1.33
C SER A 23 0.68 -13.41 -0.47
N LEU A 24 0.38 -12.88 0.72
CA LEU A 24 1.40 -12.42 1.69
C LEU A 24 2.23 -13.58 2.24
N THR A 25 1.60 -14.70 2.57
CA THR A 25 2.33 -15.88 3.08
C THR A 25 3.20 -16.57 2.03
N ASN A 26 2.99 -16.28 0.75
CA ASN A 26 3.75 -16.83 -0.38
C ASN A 26 4.83 -15.88 -0.90
N GLN A 27 5.11 -14.76 -0.23
CA GLN A 27 6.15 -13.83 -0.65
C GLN A 27 7.56 -14.45 -0.54
N THR A 28 8.42 -14.16 -1.53
CA THR A 28 9.83 -14.62 -1.56
C THR A 28 10.70 -13.94 -0.52
N ASN A 29 10.30 -12.76 -0.03
CA ASN A 29 11.00 -12.00 1.01
C ASN A 29 10.07 -11.73 2.18
N GLY A 30 10.48 -12.09 3.40
CA GLY A 30 9.70 -11.97 4.63
C GLY A 30 10.03 -10.72 5.48
N ASP A 31 10.78 -9.74 4.96
CA ASP A 31 11.14 -8.53 5.71
C ASP A 31 10.01 -7.49 5.73
N PHE A 32 8.82 -7.96 6.08
CA PHE A 32 7.61 -7.16 6.22
C PHE A 32 6.70 -7.71 7.31
N TYR A 33 5.72 -6.88 7.72
CA TYR A 33 4.57 -7.33 8.49
C TYR A 33 3.28 -6.79 7.86
N TRP A 34 2.15 -7.39 8.20
CA TRP A 34 0.83 -6.98 7.74
C TRP A 34 0.09 -6.22 8.83
N LEU A 35 -0.24 -4.96 8.59
CA LEU A 35 -1.05 -4.12 9.47
C LEU A 35 -2.46 -4.02 8.90
N VAL A 36 -3.43 -4.56 9.62
CA VAL A 36 -4.85 -4.50 9.28
C VAL A 36 -5.54 -3.49 10.17
N VAL A 37 -6.17 -2.49 9.60
CA VAL A 37 -7.07 -1.57 10.31
C VAL A 37 -8.50 -1.86 9.91
N ASP A 38 -9.26 -2.43 10.84
CA ASP A 38 -10.69 -2.73 10.71
C ASP A 38 -11.51 -1.48 11.05
N ASP A 39 -12.17 -0.92 10.07
CA ASP A 39 -13.01 0.27 10.19
C ASP A 39 -14.42 -0.04 10.72
N GLY A 40 -14.50 -0.90 11.75
CA GLY A 40 -15.73 -1.19 12.48
C GLY A 40 -16.58 -2.29 11.84
N SER A 41 -15.96 -3.35 11.32
CA SER A 41 -16.67 -4.50 10.74
C SER A 41 -17.69 -5.12 11.69
N THR A 42 -18.79 -5.60 11.13
CA THR A 42 -19.88 -6.29 11.83
C THR A 42 -20.06 -7.75 11.37
N ASP A 43 -19.25 -8.18 10.41
CA ASP A 43 -19.13 -9.56 9.95
C ASP A 43 -18.00 -10.29 10.72
N ASP A 44 -17.65 -11.50 10.29
CA ASP A 44 -16.63 -12.35 10.90
C ASP A 44 -15.17 -11.90 10.62
N THR A 45 -14.94 -10.63 10.20
CA THR A 45 -13.58 -10.14 9.86
C THR A 45 -12.63 -10.22 11.06
N SER A 46 -13.09 -9.84 12.25
CA SER A 46 -12.26 -9.83 13.48
C SER A 46 -11.84 -11.24 13.89
N GLU A 47 -12.79 -12.18 13.88
CA GLU A 47 -12.57 -13.59 14.18
C GLU A 47 -11.59 -14.20 13.20
N LEU A 48 -11.80 -13.94 11.90
CA LEU A 48 -10.93 -14.41 10.84
C LEU A 48 -9.50 -13.90 11.00
N ILE A 49 -9.29 -12.60 11.24
CA ILE A 49 -7.93 -12.08 11.45
C ILE A 49 -7.26 -12.74 12.66
N SER A 50 -8.00 -12.99 13.74
CA SER A 50 -7.49 -13.70 14.92
C SER A 50 -7.05 -15.13 14.56
N GLU A 51 -7.81 -15.84 13.72
CA GLU A 51 -7.44 -17.17 13.23
C GLU A 51 -6.16 -17.12 12.36
N LEU A 52 -6.02 -16.11 11.51
CA LEU A 52 -4.84 -15.93 10.68
C LEU A 52 -3.59 -15.59 11.52
N GLN A 53 -3.74 -14.74 12.55
CA GLN A 53 -2.67 -14.47 13.52
C GLN A 53 -2.21 -15.74 14.24
N ALA A 54 -3.15 -16.61 14.64
CA ALA A 54 -2.85 -17.86 15.33
C ALA A 54 -2.05 -18.86 14.46
N GLN A 55 -2.09 -18.76 13.13
CA GLN A 55 -1.27 -19.58 12.23
C GLN A 55 0.23 -19.23 12.30
N GLY A 56 0.60 -18.02 12.70
CA GLY A 56 1.98 -17.59 12.90
C GLY A 56 2.88 -17.60 11.66
N LYS A 57 2.31 -17.59 10.44
CA LYS A 57 3.10 -17.66 9.19
C LYS A 57 3.78 -16.34 8.85
N ILE A 58 3.11 -15.23 9.14
CA ILE A 58 3.61 -13.87 9.03
C ILE A 58 3.20 -13.09 10.28
N ARG A 59 3.91 -12.01 10.60
CA ARG A 59 3.47 -11.09 11.65
C ARG A 59 2.27 -10.29 11.16
N ILE A 60 1.17 -10.30 11.92
CA ILE A 60 -0.04 -9.52 11.67
C ILE A 60 -0.30 -8.62 12.88
N GLU A 61 -0.43 -7.33 12.65
CA GLU A 61 -0.97 -6.39 13.62
C GLU A 61 -2.40 -6.04 13.23
N TYR A 62 -3.30 -6.06 14.20
CA TYR A 62 -4.72 -5.78 13.99
C TYR A 62 -5.17 -4.65 14.90
N LEU A 63 -5.72 -3.62 14.29
CA LEU A 63 -6.33 -2.48 14.98
C LEU A 63 -7.79 -2.39 14.56
N ARG A 64 -8.68 -2.04 15.48
CA ARG A 64 -10.08 -1.79 15.20
C ARG A 64 -10.48 -0.39 15.63
N GLN A 65 -11.24 0.30 14.81
CA GLN A 65 -11.77 1.63 15.08
C GLN A 65 -13.28 1.69 14.82
N GLU A 66 -13.94 2.78 15.24
CA GLU A 66 -15.29 3.09 14.80
C GLU A 66 -15.29 3.44 13.31
N ASN A 67 -16.33 2.99 12.58
CA ASN A 67 -16.45 3.21 11.15
C ASN A 67 -16.39 4.70 10.78
N GLY A 68 -15.33 5.09 10.12
CA GLY A 68 -15.04 6.46 9.72
C GLY A 68 -14.56 6.62 8.27
N GLY A 69 -14.48 5.54 7.52
CA GLY A 69 -14.05 5.51 6.12
C GLY A 69 -12.57 5.17 5.93
N LYS A 70 -12.22 4.74 4.69
CA LYS A 70 -10.89 4.24 4.31
C LYS A 70 -9.77 5.23 4.68
N GLN A 71 -9.98 6.53 4.48
CA GLN A 71 -8.97 7.57 4.73
C GLN A 71 -8.65 7.75 6.22
N ARG A 72 -9.66 7.59 7.10
CA ARG A 72 -9.42 7.58 8.55
C ARG A 72 -8.67 6.33 8.97
N ALA A 73 -9.04 5.16 8.42
CA ALA A 73 -8.31 3.92 8.67
C ALA A 73 -6.87 4.00 8.14
N HIS A 74 -6.65 4.66 7.00
CA HIS A 74 -5.31 4.91 6.48
C HIS A 74 -4.46 5.76 7.44
N ASN A 75 -4.99 6.89 7.93
CA ASN A 75 -4.29 7.71 8.93
C ASN A 75 -3.94 6.89 10.19
N THR A 76 -4.89 6.11 10.71
CA THR A 76 -4.64 5.20 11.85
C THR A 76 -3.52 4.22 11.55
N GLY A 77 -3.49 3.65 10.33
CA GLY A 77 -2.43 2.74 9.90
C GLY A 77 -1.07 3.41 9.80
N VAL A 78 -1.00 4.60 9.21
CA VAL A 78 0.24 5.39 9.09
C VAL A 78 0.78 5.76 10.47
N ASP A 79 -0.08 6.19 11.40
CA ASP A 79 0.33 6.55 12.77
C ASP A 79 0.89 5.33 13.53
N ALA A 80 0.26 4.17 13.37
CA ALA A 80 0.67 2.92 14.01
C ALA A 80 1.89 2.27 13.35
N CYS A 81 2.19 2.62 12.09
CA CYS A 81 3.28 2.00 11.34
C CYS A 81 4.64 2.27 11.98
N ALA A 82 5.36 1.18 12.30
CA ALA A 82 6.71 1.22 12.84
C ALA A 82 7.82 1.05 11.78
N SER A 83 7.49 0.56 10.58
CA SER A 83 8.43 0.35 9.47
C SER A 83 8.76 1.65 8.75
N PRO A 84 9.94 1.76 8.14
CA PRO A 84 10.32 2.93 7.33
C PRO A 84 9.48 3.09 6.05
N LEU A 85 8.96 1.98 5.50
CA LEU A 85 8.14 1.95 4.30
C LEU A 85 6.72 1.48 4.61
N PHE A 86 5.75 2.09 3.93
CA PHE A 86 4.32 1.82 4.03
C PHE A 86 3.76 1.52 2.64
N PHE A 87 3.14 0.37 2.47
CA PHE A 87 2.55 -0.11 1.24
C PHE A 87 1.06 -0.37 1.45
N CYS A 88 0.20 0.48 0.88
CA CYS A 88 -1.25 0.31 0.95
C CYS A 88 -1.71 -0.72 -0.09
N VAL A 89 -2.42 -1.75 0.38
CA VAL A 89 -2.99 -2.82 -0.45
C VAL A 89 -4.45 -3.03 -0.02
N ASP A 90 -5.37 -3.00 -0.96
CA ASP A 90 -6.79 -3.17 -0.68
C ASP A 90 -7.11 -4.62 -0.30
N SER A 91 -8.18 -4.81 0.47
CA SER A 91 -8.52 -6.10 1.08
C SER A 91 -9.00 -7.16 0.09
N ASP A 92 -9.35 -6.78 -1.12
CA ASP A 92 -9.79 -7.60 -2.25
C ASP A 92 -8.71 -7.82 -3.32
N ASP A 93 -7.51 -7.23 -3.12
CA ASP A 93 -6.36 -7.40 -3.99
C ASP A 93 -5.39 -8.47 -3.47
N THR A 94 -4.43 -8.84 -4.31
CA THR A 94 -3.36 -9.79 -3.96
C THR A 94 -2.01 -9.28 -4.43
N LEU A 95 -0.90 -9.70 -3.81
CA LEU A 95 0.44 -9.38 -4.27
C LEU A 95 0.99 -10.43 -5.22
N THR A 96 1.80 -10.00 -6.20
CA THR A 96 2.64 -10.93 -6.96
C THR A 96 3.66 -11.61 -6.04
N PRO A 97 4.11 -12.85 -6.33
CA PRO A 97 4.91 -13.64 -5.38
C PRO A 97 6.24 -13.01 -4.93
N ASN A 98 6.79 -12.10 -5.71
CA ASN A 98 8.07 -11.41 -5.46
C ASN A 98 7.92 -9.90 -5.22
N ALA A 99 6.71 -9.40 -4.99
CA ALA A 99 6.44 -7.97 -4.83
C ALA A 99 7.31 -7.33 -3.73
N ILE A 100 7.35 -7.95 -2.54
CA ILE A 100 8.14 -7.44 -1.40
C ILE A 100 9.64 -7.40 -1.74
N GLU A 101 10.17 -8.44 -2.39
CA GLU A 101 11.57 -8.50 -2.81
C GLU A 101 11.90 -7.40 -3.82
N LEU A 102 11.06 -7.20 -4.82
CA LEU A 102 11.23 -6.14 -5.83
C LEU A 102 11.22 -4.75 -5.21
N ILE A 103 10.27 -4.47 -4.31
CA ILE A 103 10.17 -3.21 -3.58
C ILE A 103 11.44 -2.95 -2.78
N LEU A 104 11.88 -3.92 -1.96
CA LEU A 104 13.03 -3.75 -1.08
C LEU A 104 14.34 -3.62 -1.85
N ASN A 105 14.53 -4.39 -2.93
CA ASN A 105 15.70 -4.26 -3.80
C ASN A 105 15.74 -2.89 -4.49
N ARG A 106 14.59 -2.40 -4.98
CA ARG A 106 14.50 -1.06 -5.56
C ARG A 106 14.82 0.01 -4.52
N TRP A 107 14.28 -0.15 -3.31
CA TRP A 107 14.52 0.80 -2.22
C TRP A 107 16.01 0.87 -1.82
N ASP A 108 16.69 -0.28 -1.78
CA ASP A 108 18.13 -0.32 -1.53
C ASP A 108 18.93 0.41 -2.64
N ALA A 109 18.48 0.33 -3.88
CA ALA A 109 19.09 1.04 -5.01
C ALA A 109 18.81 2.56 -5.00
N VAL A 110 17.67 3.00 -4.44
CA VAL A 110 17.36 4.43 -4.24
C VAL A 110 18.29 5.07 -3.21
N GLY A 111 18.67 4.31 -2.18
CA GLY A 111 19.56 4.78 -1.11
C GLY A 111 18.95 5.91 -0.27
N ASP A 112 19.83 6.81 0.22
CA ASP A 112 19.44 7.86 1.17
C ASP A 112 19.00 9.18 0.50
N ASP A 113 18.56 9.15 -0.77
CA ASP A 113 18.10 10.38 -1.44
C ASP A 113 16.81 10.91 -0.78
N ALA A 114 16.96 11.99 0.00
CA ALA A 114 15.86 12.59 0.74
C ALA A 114 14.77 13.22 -0.17
N ARG A 115 15.04 13.39 -1.47
CA ARG A 115 14.04 13.89 -2.44
C ARG A 115 13.05 12.81 -2.84
N ILE A 116 13.36 11.52 -2.60
CA ILE A 116 12.52 10.40 -3.00
C ILE A 116 11.57 10.05 -1.85
N ALA A 117 10.27 10.26 -2.07
CA ALA A 117 9.23 9.91 -1.11
C ALA A 117 8.94 8.40 -1.06
N GLY A 118 9.20 7.69 -2.16
CA GLY A 118 8.82 6.29 -2.26
C GLY A 118 9.01 5.70 -3.65
N ILE A 119 8.28 4.64 -3.91
CA ILE A 119 8.29 3.86 -5.16
C ILE A 119 6.87 3.88 -5.74
N VAL A 120 6.77 3.95 -7.06
CA VAL A 120 5.53 3.69 -7.81
C VAL A 120 5.73 2.47 -8.70
N GLY A 121 4.88 1.46 -8.53
CA GLY A 121 4.82 0.24 -9.35
C GLY A 121 3.50 0.12 -10.09
N LEU A 122 3.26 -1.02 -10.73
CA LEU A 122 2.05 -1.30 -11.50
C LEU A 122 1.04 -2.14 -10.71
N ASP A 123 -0.24 -1.85 -10.93
CA ASP A 123 -1.31 -2.78 -10.67
C ASP A 123 -1.61 -3.59 -11.94
N GLY A 124 -1.99 -4.83 -11.79
CA GLY A 124 -2.26 -5.75 -12.87
C GLY A 124 -3.64 -6.40 -12.78
N ALA A 125 -4.26 -6.61 -13.93
CA ALA A 125 -5.40 -7.52 -14.05
C ALA A 125 -4.97 -9.00 -13.90
N THR A 126 -3.69 -9.27 -14.04
CA THR A 126 -3.00 -10.53 -13.73
C THR A 126 -1.54 -10.24 -13.38
N SER A 127 -0.80 -11.21 -12.88
CA SER A 127 0.65 -11.06 -12.61
C SER A 127 1.52 -10.74 -13.83
N THR A 128 0.96 -10.75 -15.04
CA THR A 128 1.70 -10.50 -16.29
C THR A 128 1.04 -9.46 -17.20
N LYS A 129 -0.13 -8.94 -16.83
CA LYS A 129 -0.86 -7.96 -17.62
C LYS A 129 -1.22 -6.75 -16.75
N PRO A 130 -0.59 -5.59 -16.96
CA PRO A 130 -0.92 -4.38 -16.20
C PRO A 130 -2.36 -3.93 -16.47
N ILE A 131 -2.95 -3.20 -15.52
CA ILE A 131 -4.14 -2.39 -15.73
C ILE A 131 -3.68 -1.12 -16.43
N GLY A 132 -4.10 -0.94 -17.68
CA GLY A 132 -3.64 0.17 -18.52
C GLY A 132 -2.36 -0.14 -19.29
N ASN A 133 -1.35 0.75 -19.22
CA ASN A 133 -0.07 0.60 -19.92
C ASN A 133 1.10 0.37 -18.93
N SER A 134 2.20 -0.18 -19.44
CA SER A 134 3.45 -0.26 -18.69
C SER A 134 4.00 1.12 -18.36
N MET A 135 4.91 1.21 -17.42
CA MET A 135 5.60 2.46 -17.12
C MET A 135 6.36 2.97 -18.36
N PRO A 136 6.51 4.28 -18.54
CA PRO A 136 7.25 4.83 -19.69
C PRO A 136 8.69 4.32 -19.77
N ARG A 137 9.30 4.04 -18.64
CA ARG A 137 10.62 3.41 -18.45
C ARG A 137 10.79 2.97 -16.99
N ASP A 138 11.76 2.10 -16.76
CA ASP A 138 12.12 1.65 -15.41
C ASP A 138 13.22 2.53 -14.79
N ASN A 139 13.30 2.52 -13.46
CA ASN A 139 14.37 3.12 -12.65
C ASN A 139 14.69 4.59 -12.97
N TYR A 140 13.68 5.42 -12.98
CA TYR A 140 13.82 6.88 -13.04
C TYR A 140 12.91 7.53 -11.96
N THR A 141 13.00 8.85 -11.82
CA THR A 141 12.21 9.59 -10.85
C THR A 141 11.20 10.49 -11.53
N THR A 142 9.98 10.52 -11.01
CA THR A 142 8.87 11.32 -11.48
C THR A 142 7.95 11.70 -10.31
N THR A 143 6.92 12.50 -10.55
CA THR A 143 5.78 12.67 -9.66
C THR A 143 4.59 11.86 -10.17
N LEU A 144 3.59 11.57 -9.34
CA LEU A 144 2.35 10.96 -9.84
C LEU A 144 1.66 11.85 -10.86
N TRP A 145 1.71 13.16 -10.62
CA TRP A 145 1.17 14.13 -11.56
C TRP A 145 1.85 14.06 -12.93
N ASP A 146 3.18 14.08 -12.97
CA ASP A 146 3.92 13.99 -14.23
C ASP A 146 3.68 12.65 -14.92
N LEU A 147 3.69 11.55 -14.17
CA LEU A 147 3.44 10.22 -14.69
C LEU A 147 2.08 10.15 -15.41
N GLN A 148 1.02 10.69 -14.82
CA GLN A 148 -0.33 10.65 -15.38
C GLN A 148 -0.52 11.66 -16.51
N TYR A 149 -0.13 12.91 -16.30
CA TYR A 149 -0.50 14.00 -17.22
C TYR A 149 0.55 14.32 -18.27
N ASN A 150 1.83 14.23 -17.97
CA ASN A 150 2.90 14.55 -18.89
C ASN A 150 3.46 13.31 -19.59
N GLU A 151 3.52 12.18 -18.89
CA GLU A 151 4.05 10.92 -19.42
C GLU A 151 2.93 9.99 -19.92
N HIS A 152 1.67 10.38 -19.75
CA HIS A 152 0.47 9.71 -20.26
C HIS A 152 0.32 8.26 -19.77
N HIS A 153 0.75 7.95 -18.55
CA HIS A 153 0.45 6.67 -17.94
C HIS A 153 -1.05 6.58 -17.66
N ILE A 154 -1.65 5.47 -18.06
CA ILE A 154 -3.07 5.16 -17.86
C ILE A 154 -3.14 3.85 -17.07
N GLY A 155 -3.85 3.85 -15.96
CA GLY A 155 -4.03 2.67 -15.10
C GLY A 155 -3.86 2.98 -13.63
N ASP A 156 -4.15 1.99 -12.82
CA ASP A 156 -3.91 2.06 -11.38
C ASP A 156 -2.44 1.73 -11.08
N VAL A 157 -1.95 2.23 -9.97
CA VAL A 157 -0.54 2.12 -9.59
C VAL A 157 -0.38 1.73 -8.12
N ALA A 158 0.55 0.85 -7.87
CA ALA A 158 1.00 0.46 -6.54
C ALA A 158 1.91 1.54 -5.95
N LEU A 159 1.57 2.05 -4.78
CA LEU A 159 2.29 3.14 -4.13
C LEU A 159 2.92 2.69 -2.82
N ILE A 160 4.22 2.84 -2.73
CA ILE A 160 5.00 2.58 -1.52
C ILE A 160 5.65 3.89 -1.09
N TYR A 161 5.34 4.39 0.10
CA TYR A 161 5.88 5.64 0.62
C TYR A 161 6.78 5.44 1.84
N ARG A 162 7.69 6.40 2.07
CA ARG A 162 8.30 6.56 3.41
C ARG A 162 7.20 6.86 4.40
N THR A 163 7.12 6.08 5.47
CA THR A 163 6.14 6.27 6.54
C THR A 163 6.24 7.68 7.15
N SER A 164 7.46 8.21 7.29
CA SER A 164 7.67 9.56 7.83
C SER A 164 7.02 10.64 6.98
N ILE A 165 7.06 10.51 5.66
CA ILE A 165 6.41 11.48 4.76
C ILE A 165 4.88 11.37 4.86
N LEU A 166 4.32 10.16 4.87
CA LEU A 166 2.86 10.02 5.05
C LEU A 166 2.36 10.61 6.38
N LYS A 167 3.17 10.54 7.45
CA LYS A 167 2.85 11.19 8.74
C LYS A 167 2.78 12.71 8.65
N ASP A 168 3.57 13.32 7.77
CA ASP A 168 3.56 14.77 7.53
C ASP A 168 2.38 15.22 6.63
N TYR A 169 1.80 14.28 5.87
CA TYR A 169 0.70 14.53 4.91
C TYR A 169 -0.54 13.64 5.20
N PRO A 170 -1.19 13.77 6.37
CA PRO A 170 -2.38 12.96 6.67
C PRO A 170 -3.59 13.37 5.82
N PHE A 171 -4.51 12.45 5.60
CA PHE A 171 -5.83 12.80 5.07
C PHE A 171 -6.57 13.71 6.06
N HIS A 172 -7.05 14.86 5.61
CA HIS A 172 -7.90 15.75 6.40
C HIS A 172 -9.33 15.20 6.41
N VAL A 173 -9.61 14.33 7.36
CA VAL A 173 -10.93 13.70 7.50
C VAL A 173 -11.92 14.63 8.22
N HIS A 174 -13.11 14.78 7.64
CA HIS A 174 -14.21 15.52 8.27
C HIS A 174 -15.23 14.52 8.85
N PRO A 175 -15.91 14.84 9.99
CA PRO A 175 -16.89 13.92 10.60
C PRO A 175 -18.02 13.48 9.66
N ASP A 176 -18.44 14.36 8.76
CA ASP A 176 -19.56 14.13 7.83
C ASP A 176 -19.13 13.63 6.46
N GLU A 177 -17.83 13.41 6.22
CA GLU A 177 -17.28 12.97 4.94
C GLU A 177 -16.51 11.65 5.10
N LYS A 178 -16.99 10.60 4.43
CA LYS A 178 -16.40 9.26 4.49
C LYS A 178 -15.50 8.92 3.30
N PHE A 179 -15.45 9.80 2.29
CA PHE A 179 -14.62 9.58 1.11
C PHE A 179 -13.86 10.85 0.74
N ILE A 180 -12.56 10.72 0.67
CA ILE A 180 -11.64 11.74 0.15
C ILE A 180 -10.79 11.05 -0.93
N ALA A 181 -10.68 11.65 -2.11
CA ALA A 181 -9.86 11.09 -3.16
C ALA A 181 -8.39 11.01 -2.70
N GLU A 182 -7.76 9.86 -2.89
CA GLU A 182 -6.36 9.61 -2.48
C GLU A 182 -5.39 10.58 -3.15
N THR A 183 -5.67 10.97 -4.37
CA THR A 183 -4.93 12.00 -5.14
C THR A 183 -4.79 13.33 -4.40
N TYR A 184 -5.69 13.65 -3.47
CA TYR A 184 -5.58 14.87 -2.66
C TYR A 184 -4.30 14.91 -1.84
N VAL A 185 -3.94 13.82 -1.17
CA VAL A 185 -2.70 13.72 -0.37
C VAL A 185 -1.49 13.56 -1.27
N TYR A 186 -1.57 12.67 -2.25
CA TYR A 186 -0.43 12.37 -3.12
C TYR A 186 0.01 13.58 -3.96
N ASN A 187 -0.94 14.39 -4.45
CA ASN A 187 -0.62 15.66 -5.14
C ASN A 187 0.04 16.70 -4.22
N GLN A 188 -0.18 16.66 -2.91
CA GLN A 188 0.55 17.53 -1.98
C GLN A 188 2.00 17.04 -1.80
N ILE A 189 2.21 15.73 -1.70
CA ILE A 189 3.55 15.13 -1.62
C ILE A 189 4.36 15.43 -2.89
N ASP A 190 3.73 15.34 -4.05
CA ASP A 190 4.33 15.64 -5.37
C ASP A 190 4.91 17.05 -5.51
N GLN A 191 4.43 18.01 -4.69
CA GLN A 191 4.98 19.39 -4.71
C GLN A 191 6.39 19.47 -4.12
N SER A 192 6.81 18.48 -3.35
CA SER A 192 8.07 18.52 -2.60
C SER A 192 8.96 17.30 -2.86
N TYR A 193 8.40 16.20 -3.33
CA TYR A 193 9.07 14.92 -3.45
C TYR A 193 8.83 14.24 -4.78
N LEU A 194 9.68 13.27 -5.07
CA LEU A 194 9.60 12.41 -6.24
C LEU A 194 9.34 10.96 -5.83
N LEU A 195 8.88 10.15 -6.77
CA LEU A 195 8.80 8.70 -6.67
C LEU A 195 9.83 8.06 -7.60
N ASN A 196 10.43 6.95 -7.20
CA ASN A 196 11.22 6.12 -8.09
C ASN A 196 10.31 5.10 -8.78
N VAL A 197 10.39 5.01 -10.10
CA VAL A 197 9.55 4.13 -10.90
C VAL A 197 10.10 2.71 -10.93
N LEU A 198 9.22 1.75 -10.69
CA LEU A 198 9.46 0.32 -10.79
C LEU A 198 8.48 -0.27 -11.81
N ASP A 199 8.95 -0.60 -13.02
CA ASP A 199 8.09 -1.14 -14.10
C ASP A 199 7.83 -2.64 -13.89
N GLU A 200 7.21 -2.95 -12.74
CA GLU A 200 6.84 -4.31 -12.34
C GLU A 200 5.43 -4.33 -11.74
N ILE A 201 4.67 -5.37 -12.01
CA ILE A 201 3.35 -5.58 -11.40
C ILE A 201 3.54 -6.08 -9.98
N LEU A 202 3.07 -5.29 -9.02
CA LEU A 202 3.17 -5.58 -7.59
C LEU A 202 1.85 -6.09 -7.01
N ILE A 203 0.73 -5.50 -7.45
CA ILE A 203 -0.64 -5.82 -7.02
C ILE A 203 -1.39 -6.46 -8.18
N VAL A 204 -2.29 -7.41 -7.89
CA VAL A 204 -3.26 -7.99 -8.81
C VAL A 204 -4.66 -7.74 -8.25
N CYS A 205 -5.46 -6.95 -8.99
CA CYS A 205 -6.83 -6.57 -8.68
C CYS A 205 -7.86 -7.48 -9.37
#